data_4417df7aefa32f6661213bd00c48419c
#
_entry.id   4417df7aefa32f6661213bd00c48419c
#
_cell.length_a   1.000
_cell.length_b   1.000
_cell.length_c   1.000
_cell.angle_alpha   90.00
_cell.angle_beta   90.00
_cell.angle_gamma   90.00
#
_symmetry.space_group_name_H-M   'P 1'
#
loop_
_entity.id
_entity.type
_entity.pdbx_description
1 polymer ?
#
loop_
_entity_poly.entity_id
_entity_poly.type
_entity_poly.pdbx_seq_one_letter_code
_entity_poly.pdbx_strand_id
1 'polypeptide(L)'
;NGFVGRNLVCQLKNIRDGKARYYGDLTVCAVYEYDIDSTQEELERYCSDCDFVFNLAGVNRPQNHEEFMQGNFGFASTLLDTLKKYQNNCPVMISSSIQATLAGRFGTSEYGKSKKAGEELMFRYGEETGAKVLVYRFPNLFGKWSRPNYNSAVATFCNNIAYDLPITVNDPAVELELLYIDDLVEEMIAALKGEEHRCEFDGVETVLKEDGRYCAVPITHKVTLGEIVRLLEGFKNQPSSLIVPEIPYNSFAKKLYSTFLSYL
;
A
#
# COMPACT_ATOMS: atom_id res chain seq x y z
N ASN A 1 -0.32 -3.01 12.20
CA ASN A 1 0.04 -1.69 12.76
C ASN A 1 0.77 -0.76 11.77
N GLY A 2 1.12 -1.21 10.55
CA GLY A 2 1.76 -0.40 9.53
C GLY A 2 0.79 0.60 8.87
N PHE A 3 1.36 1.54 8.06
CA PHE A 3 0.60 2.60 7.39
C PHE A 3 -0.59 2.07 6.57
N VAL A 4 -0.35 1.13 5.67
CA VAL A 4 -1.41 0.55 4.82
C VAL A 4 -2.40 -0.27 5.66
N GLY A 5 -1.89 -1.13 6.56
CA GLY A 5 -2.73 -2.00 7.40
C GLY A 5 -3.71 -1.21 8.27
N ARG A 6 -3.27 -0.11 8.90
CA ARG A 6 -4.16 0.74 9.72
C ARG A 6 -5.31 1.34 8.91
N ASN A 7 -5.03 1.81 7.70
CA ASN A 7 -6.06 2.39 6.82
C ASN A 7 -7.07 1.32 6.38
N LEU A 8 -6.59 0.16 5.94
CA LEU A 8 -7.45 -0.95 5.52
C LEU A 8 -8.31 -1.47 6.68
N VAL A 9 -7.69 -1.77 7.82
CA VAL A 9 -8.40 -2.28 9.02
C VAL A 9 -9.47 -1.30 9.49
N CYS A 10 -9.16 0.00 9.52
CA CYS A 10 -10.14 1.03 9.87
C CYS A 10 -11.34 0.98 8.93
N GLN A 11 -11.13 0.87 7.63
CA GLN A 11 -12.22 0.82 6.66
C GLN A 11 -13.03 -0.48 6.75
N LEU A 12 -12.37 -1.63 6.88
CA LEU A 12 -13.06 -2.91 7.07
C LEU A 12 -13.93 -2.91 8.34
N LYS A 13 -13.43 -2.33 9.44
CA LYS A 13 -14.22 -2.15 10.67
C LYS A 13 -15.40 -1.19 10.46
N ASN A 14 -15.23 -0.11 9.67
CA ASN A 14 -16.33 0.78 9.32
C ASN A 14 -17.43 0.06 8.51
N ILE A 15 -17.04 -0.83 7.59
CA ILE A 15 -18.00 -1.66 6.84
C ILE A 15 -18.72 -2.61 7.80
N ARG A 16 -17.97 -3.37 8.61
CA ARG A 16 -18.51 -4.29 9.61
C ARG A 16 -19.54 -3.63 10.54
N ASP A 17 -19.23 -2.43 11.01
CA ASP A 17 -20.04 -1.68 11.97
C ASP A 17 -21.17 -0.88 11.31
N GLY A 18 -21.38 -1.02 9.99
CA GLY A 18 -22.42 -0.33 9.22
C GLY A 18 -22.24 1.19 9.08
N LYS A 19 -21.02 1.69 9.33
CA LYS A 19 -20.66 3.11 9.21
C LYS A 19 -20.37 3.55 7.78
N ALA A 20 -19.90 2.62 6.94
CA ALA A 20 -19.59 2.85 5.52
C ALA A 20 -20.75 2.33 4.65
N ARG A 21 -21.74 3.19 4.37
CA ARG A 21 -23.03 2.81 3.76
C ARG A 21 -22.97 2.45 2.27
N TYR A 22 -21.96 2.91 1.52
CA TYR A 22 -21.83 2.64 0.08
C TYR A 22 -21.23 1.28 -0.27
N TYR A 23 -20.90 0.47 0.74
CA TYR A 23 -20.50 -0.95 0.56
C TYR A 23 -21.61 -1.92 0.99
N GLY A 24 -22.88 -1.55 0.80
CA GLY A 24 -24.01 -2.32 1.29
C GLY A 24 -24.16 -3.75 0.72
N ASP A 25 -23.42 -4.08 -0.33
CA ASP A 25 -23.31 -5.40 -0.93
C ASP A 25 -22.20 -6.28 -0.31
N LEU A 26 -21.35 -5.70 0.56
CA LEU A 26 -20.25 -6.39 1.23
C LEU A 26 -20.55 -6.57 2.73
N THR A 27 -20.49 -7.80 3.20
CA THR A 27 -20.59 -8.14 4.63
C THR A 27 -19.21 -8.50 5.16
N VAL A 28 -18.74 -7.77 6.18
CA VAL A 28 -17.53 -8.08 6.93
C VAL A 28 -17.95 -8.58 8.31
N CYS A 29 -17.76 -9.87 8.60
CA CYS A 29 -18.11 -10.48 9.89
C CYS A 29 -17.02 -10.28 10.93
N ALA A 30 -15.76 -10.52 10.56
CA ALA A 30 -14.60 -10.42 11.43
C ALA A 30 -13.41 -9.79 10.70
N VAL A 31 -12.53 -9.13 11.45
CA VAL A 31 -11.24 -8.61 10.96
C VAL A 31 -10.17 -9.12 11.90
N TYR A 32 -9.36 -10.06 11.43
CA TYR A 32 -8.23 -10.61 12.16
C TYR A 32 -6.98 -9.78 11.88
N GLU A 33 -6.37 -9.28 12.93
CA GLU A 33 -5.15 -8.47 12.85
C GLU A 33 -3.97 -9.30 13.38
N TYR A 34 -3.01 -9.59 12.50
CA TYR A 34 -1.77 -10.28 12.84
C TYR A 34 -0.58 -9.36 12.67
N ASP A 35 0.26 -9.24 13.69
CA ASP A 35 1.45 -8.38 13.69
C ASP A 35 2.61 -9.05 14.44
N ILE A 36 3.73 -8.36 14.55
CA ILE A 36 4.97 -8.88 15.17
C ILE A 36 4.77 -9.37 16.61
N ASP A 37 3.78 -8.82 17.31
CA ASP A 37 3.44 -9.19 18.70
C ASP A 37 2.43 -10.34 18.78
N SER A 38 1.94 -10.84 17.65
CA SER A 38 0.97 -11.93 17.59
C SER A 38 1.63 -13.29 17.75
N THR A 39 0.86 -14.28 18.24
CA THR A 39 1.36 -15.64 18.50
C THR A 39 1.15 -16.57 17.29
N GLN A 40 1.86 -17.71 17.29
CA GLN A 40 1.68 -18.74 16.27
C GLN A 40 0.26 -19.35 16.33
N GLU A 41 -0.30 -19.50 17.53
CA GLU A 41 -1.66 -20.03 17.73
C GLU A 41 -2.72 -19.07 17.12
N GLU A 42 -2.50 -17.76 17.18
CA GLU A 42 -3.36 -16.78 16.51
C GLU A 42 -3.28 -16.90 15.00
N LEU A 43 -2.07 -17.07 14.43
CA LEU A 43 -1.91 -17.30 13.00
C LEU A 43 -2.66 -18.55 12.56
N GLU A 44 -2.50 -19.66 13.28
CA GLU A 44 -3.19 -20.91 12.97
C GLU A 44 -4.70 -20.78 13.02
N ARG A 45 -5.23 -20.13 14.08
CA ARG A 45 -6.65 -19.86 14.20
C ARG A 45 -7.18 -19.01 13.06
N TYR A 46 -6.47 -17.92 12.70
CA TYR A 46 -6.89 -17.02 11.63
C TYR A 46 -6.84 -17.70 10.26
N CYS A 47 -5.78 -18.46 9.98
CA CYS A 47 -5.64 -19.19 8.73
C CYS A 47 -6.66 -20.33 8.58
N SER A 48 -7.19 -20.88 9.68
CA SER A 48 -8.23 -21.93 9.61
C SER A 48 -9.62 -21.39 9.29
N ASP A 49 -9.87 -20.08 9.46
CA ASP A 49 -11.22 -19.48 9.44
C ASP A 49 -11.38 -18.31 8.44
N CYS A 50 -10.29 -17.73 7.93
CA CYS A 50 -10.38 -16.55 7.08
C CYS A 50 -10.88 -16.88 5.66
N ASP A 51 -11.65 -15.93 5.09
CA ASP A 51 -12.15 -15.96 3.71
C ASP A 51 -11.25 -15.20 2.74
N PHE A 52 -10.33 -14.36 3.25
CA PHE A 52 -9.40 -13.56 2.46
C PHE A 52 -8.19 -13.15 3.31
N VAL A 53 -7.01 -13.10 2.72
CA VAL A 53 -5.79 -12.64 3.38
C VAL A 53 -5.18 -11.44 2.68
N PHE A 54 -4.94 -10.37 3.43
CA PHE A 54 -4.11 -9.23 3.02
C PHE A 54 -2.73 -9.34 3.68
N ASN A 55 -1.75 -9.87 2.97
CA ASN A 55 -0.36 -9.88 3.45
C ASN A 55 0.31 -8.53 3.16
N LEU A 56 0.27 -7.66 4.15
CA LEU A 56 0.87 -6.32 4.13
C LEU A 56 2.18 -6.27 4.93
N ALA A 57 2.63 -7.40 5.47
CA ALA A 57 3.89 -7.50 6.18
C ALA A 57 5.07 -7.24 5.24
N GLY A 58 6.06 -6.50 5.74
CA GLY A 58 7.26 -6.24 4.98
C GLY A 58 8.22 -5.31 5.71
N VAL A 59 9.51 -5.53 5.50
CA VAL A 59 10.61 -4.71 6.02
C VAL A 59 11.10 -3.79 4.90
N ASN A 60 11.08 -2.48 5.14
CA ASN A 60 11.52 -1.47 4.18
C ASN A 60 12.88 -0.84 4.55
N ARG A 61 13.24 -0.84 5.84
CA ARG A 61 14.51 -0.30 6.37
C ARG A 61 15.08 -1.27 7.38
N PRO A 62 15.77 -2.32 6.90
CA PRO A 62 16.41 -3.30 7.77
C PRO A 62 17.68 -2.71 8.40
N GLN A 63 18.11 -3.31 9.50
CA GLN A 63 19.43 -3.05 10.09
C GLN A 63 20.54 -3.79 9.33
N ASN A 64 20.19 -4.93 8.69
CA ASN A 64 21.10 -5.72 7.85
C ASN A 64 20.34 -6.29 6.63
N HIS A 65 21.08 -6.76 5.61
CA HIS A 65 20.50 -7.27 4.37
C HIS A 65 19.66 -8.57 4.55
N GLU A 66 19.97 -9.38 5.55
CA GLU A 66 19.27 -10.63 5.81
C GLU A 66 17.83 -10.39 6.27
N GLU A 67 17.58 -9.28 6.97
CA GLU A 67 16.24 -8.89 7.42
C GLU A 67 15.27 -8.64 6.27
N PHE A 68 15.74 -8.22 5.08
CA PHE A 68 14.88 -8.14 3.90
C PHE A 68 14.28 -9.49 3.52
N MET A 69 15.11 -10.52 3.48
CA MET A 69 14.65 -11.87 3.13
C MET A 69 13.78 -12.46 4.21
N GLN A 70 14.18 -12.35 5.48
CA GLN A 70 13.38 -12.86 6.60
C GLN A 70 12.03 -12.16 6.71
N GLY A 71 11.99 -10.83 6.62
CA GLY A 71 10.77 -10.04 6.80
C GLY A 71 9.82 -10.05 5.59
N ASN A 72 10.36 -10.11 4.36
CA ASN A 72 9.52 -10.06 3.15
C ASN A 72 9.19 -11.45 2.59
N PHE A 73 10.11 -12.41 2.70
CA PHE A 73 9.93 -13.78 2.21
C PHE A 73 9.57 -14.76 3.34
N GLY A 74 10.27 -14.70 4.47
CA GLY A 74 10.11 -15.70 5.54
C GLY A 74 8.69 -15.73 6.11
N PHE A 75 8.12 -14.56 6.45
CA PHE A 75 6.75 -14.52 6.96
C PHE A 75 5.74 -14.95 5.88
N ALA A 76 5.92 -14.54 4.62
CA ALA A 76 5.05 -15.00 3.54
C ALA A 76 5.04 -16.52 3.41
N SER A 77 6.21 -17.17 3.51
CA SER A 77 6.31 -18.65 3.52
C SER A 77 5.53 -19.26 4.69
N THR A 78 5.74 -18.77 5.91
CA THR A 78 5.05 -19.26 7.12
C THR A 78 3.52 -19.13 6.97
N LEU A 79 3.04 -18.01 6.49
CA LEU A 79 1.62 -17.76 6.23
C LEU A 79 1.04 -18.77 5.24
N LEU A 80 1.68 -18.95 4.09
CA LEU A 80 1.20 -19.85 3.04
C LEU A 80 1.25 -21.33 3.47
N ASP A 81 2.29 -21.73 4.19
CA ASP A 81 2.40 -23.09 4.76
C ASP A 81 1.31 -23.34 5.81
N THR A 82 0.95 -22.31 6.60
CA THR A 82 -0.15 -22.40 7.56
C THR A 82 -1.51 -22.54 6.85
N LEU A 83 -1.77 -21.78 5.80
CA LEU A 83 -2.97 -21.94 4.98
C LEU A 83 -3.06 -23.34 4.36
N LYS A 84 -1.96 -23.90 3.81
CA LYS A 84 -1.89 -25.28 3.31
C LYS A 84 -2.20 -26.28 4.40
N LYS A 85 -1.63 -26.12 5.61
CA LYS A 85 -1.87 -27.00 6.78
C LYS A 85 -3.38 -27.13 7.08
N TYR A 86 -4.11 -26.04 6.98
CA TYR A 86 -5.54 -25.99 7.23
C TYR A 86 -6.40 -26.20 5.97
N GLN A 87 -5.79 -26.50 4.82
CA GLN A 87 -6.46 -26.67 3.53
C GLN A 87 -7.37 -25.48 3.16
N ASN A 88 -6.98 -24.28 3.61
CA ASN A 88 -7.68 -23.05 3.31
C ASN A 88 -7.12 -22.41 2.04
N ASN A 89 -7.86 -22.50 0.95
CA ASN A 89 -7.52 -21.96 -0.36
C ASN A 89 -8.17 -20.58 -0.61
N CYS A 90 -8.41 -19.79 0.44
CA CYS A 90 -8.93 -18.43 0.30
C CYS A 90 -7.99 -17.55 -0.56
N PRO A 91 -8.51 -16.50 -1.20
CA PRO A 91 -7.67 -15.54 -1.91
C PRO A 91 -6.61 -14.90 -1.00
N VAL A 92 -5.39 -14.76 -1.52
CA VAL A 92 -4.28 -14.12 -0.80
C VAL A 92 -3.72 -12.97 -1.63
N MET A 93 -3.74 -11.77 -1.06
CA MET A 93 -3.10 -10.58 -1.61
C MET A 93 -1.74 -10.36 -0.95
N ILE A 94 -0.73 -9.98 -1.75
CA ILE A 94 0.56 -9.51 -1.24
C ILE A 94 0.86 -8.09 -1.71
N SER A 95 1.32 -7.25 -0.77
CA SER A 95 1.89 -5.94 -1.07
C SER A 95 3.33 -6.11 -1.56
N SER A 96 3.55 -5.96 -2.86
CA SER A 96 4.87 -5.87 -3.48
C SER A 96 5.21 -4.40 -3.79
N SER A 97 6.22 -4.17 -4.59
CA SER A 97 6.72 -2.85 -4.95
C SER A 97 7.09 -2.80 -6.42
N ILE A 98 6.96 -1.64 -7.03
CA ILE A 98 7.50 -1.37 -8.37
C ILE A 98 9.00 -1.68 -8.47
N GLN A 99 9.74 -1.64 -7.36
CA GLN A 99 11.14 -2.05 -7.31
C GLN A 99 11.37 -3.52 -7.63
N ALA A 100 10.34 -4.38 -7.47
CA ALA A 100 10.40 -5.80 -7.82
C ALA A 100 10.46 -6.06 -9.35
N THR A 101 10.20 -5.05 -10.18
CA THR A 101 10.44 -5.14 -11.63
C THR A 101 11.92 -5.34 -11.93
N LEU A 102 12.81 -4.86 -11.06
CA LEU A 102 14.27 -4.80 -11.26
C LEU A 102 14.66 -4.08 -12.55
N ALA A 103 13.82 -3.18 -13.04
CA ALA A 103 14.03 -2.41 -14.26
C ALA A 103 14.59 -1.02 -13.93
N GLY A 104 15.32 -0.44 -14.90
CA GLY A 104 15.89 0.90 -14.80
C GLY A 104 16.71 1.09 -13.52
N ARG A 105 16.39 2.14 -12.75
CA ARG A 105 17.10 2.47 -11.49
C ARG A 105 16.97 1.41 -10.39
N PHE A 106 16.10 0.44 -10.54
CA PHE A 106 15.85 -0.61 -9.53
C PHE A 106 16.62 -1.89 -9.80
N GLY A 107 17.45 -1.96 -10.87
CA GLY A 107 18.16 -3.17 -11.30
C GLY A 107 19.02 -3.84 -10.21
N THR A 108 19.53 -3.07 -9.25
CA THR A 108 20.37 -3.55 -8.14
C THR A 108 19.69 -3.49 -6.79
N SER A 109 18.38 -3.19 -6.73
CA SER A 109 17.63 -3.04 -5.48
C SER A 109 17.52 -4.37 -4.72
N GLU A 110 18.19 -4.50 -3.58
CA GLU A 110 18.07 -5.66 -2.70
C GLU A 110 16.64 -5.78 -2.13
N TYR A 111 16.02 -4.65 -1.81
CA TYR A 111 14.60 -4.62 -1.46
C TYR A 111 13.73 -5.13 -2.61
N GLY A 112 13.99 -4.69 -3.85
CA GLY A 112 13.28 -5.18 -5.04
C GLY A 112 13.43 -6.69 -5.23
N LYS A 113 14.64 -7.22 -5.06
CA LYS A 113 14.90 -8.66 -5.14
C LYS A 113 14.14 -9.46 -4.09
N SER A 114 14.10 -8.97 -2.84
CA SER A 114 13.36 -9.64 -1.76
C SER A 114 11.84 -9.64 -2.01
N LYS A 115 11.30 -8.54 -2.53
CA LYS A 115 9.88 -8.45 -2.93
C LYS A 115 9.58 -9.40 -4.08
N LYS A 116 10.44 -9.47 -5.10
CA LYS A 116 10.29 -10.39 -6.23
C LYS A 116 10.30 -11.86 -5.79
N ALA A 117 11.17 -12.23 -4.85
CA ALA A 117 11.16 -13.58 -4.29
C ALA A 117 9.82 -13.92 -3.60
N GLY A 118 9.22 -12.95 -2.88
CA GLY A 118 7.88 -13.09 -2.31
C GLY A 118 6.79 -13.25 -3.37
N GLU A 119 6.87 -12.53 -4.49
CA GLU A 119 5.93 -12.68 -5.62
C GLU A 119 6.00 -14.08 -6.23
N GLU A 120 7.21 -14.59 -6.46
CA GLU A 120 7.42 -15.94 -7.02
C GLU A 120 6.88 -17.03 -6.09
N LEU A 121 7.05 -16.86 -4.77
CA LEU A 121 6.47 -17.74 -3.77
C LEU A 121 4.93 -17.73 -3.85
N MET A 122 4.31 -16.57 -3.99
CA MET A 122 2.86 -16.42 -4.13
C MET A 122 2.33 -17.11 -5.38
N PHE A 123 2.95 -16.89 -6.53
CA PHE A 123 2.54 -17.52 -7.78
C PHE A 123 2.64 -19.05 -7.70
N ARG A 124 3.73 -19.57 -7.15
CA ARG A 124 3.89 -21.01 -6.93
C ARG A 124 2.79 -21.58 -6.01
N TYR A 125 2.49 -20.87 -4.93
CA TYR A 125 1.40 -21.26 -4.02
C TYR A 125 0.05 -21.32 -4.76
N GLY A 126 -0.26 -20.34 -5.60
CA GLY A 126 -1.47 -20.36 -6.42
C GLY A 126 -1.53 -21.53 -7.40
N GLU A 127 -0.39 -21.85 -8.05
CA GLU A 127 -0.27 -23.01 -8.96
C GLU A 127 -0.45 -24.35 -8.22
N GLU A 128 0.12 -24.48 -7.03
CA GLU A 128 0.05 -25.71 -6.22
C GLU A 128 -1.32 -25.96 -5.59
N THR A 129 -2.03 -24.91 -5.17
CA THR A 129 -3.25 -25.03 -4.35
C THR A 129 -4.53 -24.68 -5.10
N GLY A 130 -4.41 -24.00 -6.24
CA GLY A 130 -5.55 -23.40 -6.94
C GLY A 130 -6.10 -22.14 -6.27
N ALA A 131 -5.47 -21.64 -5.19
CA ALA A 131 -5.87 -20.40 -4.53
C ALA A 131 -5.65 -19.18 -5.44
N LYS A 132 -6.58 -18.24 -5.41
CA LYS A 132 -6.44 -16.96 -6.11
C LYS A 132 -5.36 -16.13 -5.45
N VAL A 133 -4.33 -15.75 -6.22
CA VAL A 133 -3.25 -14.89 -5.72
C VAL A 133 -3.31 -13.52 -6.39
N LEU A 134 -3.10 -12.46 -5.61
CA LEU A 134 -3.19 -11.07 -6.00
C LEU A 134 -1.89 -10.37 -5.64
N VAL A 135 -1.05 -10.10 -6.63
CA VAL A 135 0.27 -9.48 -6.43
C VAL A 135 0.23 -8.04 -6.90
N TYR A 136 0.28 -7.11 -5.94
CA TYR A 136 0.26 -5.67 -6.20
C TYR A 136 1.66 -5.07 -6.08
N ARG A 137 2.19 -4.48 -7.14
CA ARG A 137 3.44 -3.71 -7.13
C ARG A 137 3.12 -2.24 -6.95
N PHE A 138 3.17 -1.77 -5.72
CA PHE A 138 2.86 -0.38 -5.42
C PHE A 138 3.99 0.57 -5.81
N PRO A 139 3.65 1.78 -6.37
CA PRO A 139 4.56 2.92 -6.42
C PRO A 139 4.70 3.55 -5.03
N ASN A 140 5.17 4.80 -4.94
CA ASN A 140 5.25 5.51 -3.67
C ASN A 140 3.85 5.81 -3.12
N LEU A 141 3.61 5.42 -1.88
CA LEU A 141 2.33 5.65 -1.21
C LEU A 141 2.34 6.96 -0.41
N PHE A 142 1.20 7.65 -0.37
CA PHE A 142 0.98 8.80 0.50
C PHE A 142 -0.43 8.83 1.07
N GLY A 143 -0.61 9.54 2.17
CA GLY A 143 -1.90 9.71 2.83
C GLY A 143 -1.78 9.79 4.35
N LYS A 144 -2.94 9.87 5.01
CA LYS A 144 -3.04 9.94 6.48
C LYS A 144 -2.35 8.77 7.16
N TRP A 145 -1.69 9.05 8.31
CA TRP A 145 -0.97 8.09 9.15
C TRP A 145 0.34 7.54 8.56
N SER A 146 0.79 8.06 7.44
CA SER A 146 2.14 7.79 6.96
C SER A 146 3.16 8.46 7.88
N ARG A 147 4.19 7.72 8.28
CA ARG A 147 5.21 8.21 9.24
C ARG A 147 6.16 9.20 8.56
N PRO A 148 6.28 10.46 9.06
CA PRO A 148 7.27 11.40 8.56
C PRO A 148 8.70 10.94 8.86
N ASN A 149 9.66 11.39 8.06
CA ASN A 149 11.08 11.04 8.19
C ASN A 149 11.37 9.53 8.15
N TYR A 150 10.51 8.77 7.47
CA TYR A 150 10.66 7.32 7.30
C TYR A 150 10.78 6.94 5.82
N ASN A 151 9.70 6.69 5.10
CA ASN A 151 9.74 6.23 3.70
C ASN A 151 8.92 7.08 2.73
N SER A 152 8.36 8.20 3.16
CA SER A 152 7.52 9.05 2.32
C SER A 152 8.00 10.50 2.35
N ALA A 153 8.40 11.01 1.19
CA ALA A 153 8.71 12.42 1.02
C ALA A 153 7.47 13.28 1.31
N VAL A 154 6.30 12.86 0.83
CA VAL A 154 5.03 13.57 1.08
C VAL A 154 4.74 13.69 2.57
N ALA A 155 4.84 12.59 3.33
CA ALA A 155 4.63 12.60 4.78
C ALA A 155 5.62 13.55 5.49
N THR A 156 6.89 13.52 5.08
CA THR A 156 7.93 14.39 5.63
C THR A 156 7.65 15.86 5.33
N PHE A 157 7.28 16.19 4.09
CA PHE A 157 6.97 17.56 3.70
C PHE A 157 5.71 18.07 4.40
N CYS A 158 4.64 17.26 4.46
CA CYS A 158 3.42 17.61 5.18
C CYS A 158 3.71 17.96 6.64
N ASN A 159 4.43 17.07 7.35
CA ASN A 159 4.79 17.29 8.75
C ASN A 159 5.67 18.53 8.93
N ASN A 160 6.73 18.64 8.14
CA ASN A 160 7.69 19.72 8.33
C ASN A 160 7.07 21.09 8.02
N ILE A 161 6.29 21.20 6.95
CA ILE A 161 5.59 22.45 6.60
C ILE A 161 4.51 22.77 7.65
N ALA A 162 3.76 21.76 8.15
CA ALA A 162 2.76 21.97 9.20
C ALA A 162 3.37 22.61 10.46
N TYR A 163 4.56 22.17 10.86
CA TYR A 163 5.25 22.60 12.08
C TYR A 163 6.39 23.61 11.87
N ASP A 164 6.46 24.28 10.71
CA ASP A 164 7.49 25.26 10.36
C ASP A 164 8.94 24.71 10.50
N LEU A 165 9.11 23.39 10.24
CA LEU A 165 10.40 22.74 10.21
C LEU A 165 11.02 22.83 8.81
N PRO A 166 12.36 22.85 8.70
CA PRO A 166 13.02 22.91 7.40
C PRO A 166 12.73 21.67 6.54
N ILE A 167 12.57 21.91 5.24
CA ILE A 167 12.53 20.88 4.22
C ILE A 167 13.74 20.99 3.31
N THR A 168 14.19 19.85 2.78
CA THR A 168 15.27 19.81 1.79
C THR A 168 14.74 19.17 0.51
N VAL A 169 14.81 19.89 -0.59
CA VAL A 169 14.53 19.42 -1.94
C VAL A 169 15.77 19.62 -2.79
N ASN A 170 16.51 18.54 -3.05
CA ASN A 170 17.77 18.62 -3.81
C ASN A 170 17.53 19.00 -5.26
N ASP A 171 16.50 18.43 -5.88
CA ASP A 171 16.08 18.73 -7.24
C ASP A 171 14.54 18.77 -7.30
N PRO A 172 13.94 19.97 -7.46
CA PRO A 172 12.50 20.12 -7.52
C PRO A 172 11.86 19.53 -8.79
N ALA A 173 12.66 19.24 -9.83
CA ALA A 173 12.16 18.66 -11.08
C ALA A 173 12.02 17.12 -11.02
N VAL A 174 12.50 16.47 -9.96
CA VAL A 174 12.33 15.02 -9.78
C VAL A 174 10.86 14.67 -9.71
N GLU A 175 10.41 13.85 -10.65
CA GLU A 175 9.05 13.33 -10.71
C GLU A 175 8.90 12.06 -9.87
N LEU A 176 7.82 11.99 -9.11
CA LEU A 176 7.39 10.81 -8.37
C LEU A 176 6.07 10.30 -8.92
N GLU A 177 5.94 8.98 -9.03
CA GLU A 177 4.64 8.35 -9.16
C GLU A 177 4.10 8.04 -7.77
N LEU A 178 2.92 8.58 -7.45
CA LEU A 178 2.30 8.57 -6.13
C LEU A 178 0.93 7.91 -6.19
N LEU A 179 0.68 7.01 -5.24
CA LEU A 179 -0.61 6.35 -5.02
C LEU A 179 -1.19 6.80 -3.68
N TYR A 180 -2.41 7.33 -3.73
CA TYR A 180 -3.13 7.79 -2.54
C TYR A 180 -3.69 6.61 -1.74
N ILE A 181 -3.57 6.69 -0.40
CA ILE A 181 -3.93 5.57 0.47
C ILE A 181 -5.41 5.17 0.38
N ASP A 182 -6.32 6.12 0.22
CA ASP A 182 -7.74 5.79 0.15
C ASP A 182 -8.09 5.13 -1.20
N ASP A 183 -7.44 5.52 -2.32
CA ASP A 183 -7.60 4.82 -3.60
C ASP A 183 -7.08 3.38 -3.52
N LEU A 184 -5.99 3.15 -2.78
CA LEU A 184 -5.48 1.81 -2.53
C LEU A 184 -6.46 0.99 -1.69
N VAL A 185 -7.05 1.56 -0.64
CA VAL A 185 -8.03 0.86 0.20
C VAL A 185 -9.29 0.50 -0.60
N GLU A 186 -9.77 1.39 -1.48
CA GLU A 186 -10.89 1.09 -2.38
C GLU A 186 -10.58 -0.09 -3.31
N GLU A 187 -9.38 -0.13 -3.89
CA GLU A 187 -8.92 -1.26 -4.71
C GLU A 187 -8.84 -2.56 -3.91
N MET A 188 -8.35 -2.50 -2.65
CA MET A 188 -8.31 -3.68 -1.77
C MET A 188 -9.72 -4.21 -1.47
N ILE A 189 -10.70 -3.32 -1.32
CA ILE A 189 -12.10 -3.72 -1.13
C ILE A 189 -12.68 -4.27 -2.44
N ALA A 190 -12.35 -3.70 -3.60
CA ALA A 190 -12.70 -4.26 -4.89
C ALA A 190 -12.12 -5.67 -5.06
N ALA A 191 -10.86 -5.88 -4.68
CA ALA A 191 -10.24 -7.20 -4.69
C ALA A 191 -10.93 -8.22 -3.77
N LEU A 192 -11.39 -7.79 -2.59
CA LEU A 192 -12.17 -8.61 -1.66
C LEU A 192 -13.50 -9.07 -2.30
N LYS A 193 -14.10 -8.25 -3.15
CA LYS A 193 -15.31 -8.55 -3.93
C LYS A 193 -15.03 -9.36 -5.20
N GLY A 194 -13.77 -9.56 -5.57
CA GLY A 194 -13.36 -10.20 -6.83
C GLY A 194 -13.37 -9.28 -8.04
N GLU A 195 -13.35 -7.98 -7.83
CA GLU A 195 -13.41 -6.90 -8.82
C GLU A 195 -12.05 -6.18 -8.96
N GLU A 196 -10.94 -6.86 -8.65
CA GLU A 196 -9.60 -6.29 -8.74
C GLU A 196 -9.20 -5.91 -10.18
N HIS A 197 -8.39 -4.86 -10.31
CA HIS A 197 -7.80 -4.48 -11.59
C HIS A 197 -6.51 -5.23 -11.86
N ARG A 198 -6.43 -5.91 -12.99
CA ARG A 198 -5.27 -6.67 -13.44
C ARG A 198 -4.36 -5.84 -14.35
N CYS A 199 -3.07 -6.15 -14.33
CA CYS A 199 -2.06 -5.48 -15.13
C CYS A 199 -0.87 -6.37 -15.48
N GLU A 200 -0.06 -5.87 -16.40
CA GLU A 200 1.33 -6.28 -16.68
C GLU A 200 2.27 -5.08 -16.49
N PHE A 201 3.57 -5.34 -16.52
CA PHE A 201 4.59 -4.30 -16.41
C PHE A 201 5.47 -4.30 -17.67
N ASP A 202 5.59 -3.12 -18.29
CA ASP A 202 6.61 -2.84 -19.31
C ASP A 202 7.71 -1.98 -18.66
N GLY A 203 8.83 -2.62 -18.31
CA GLY A 203 9.83 -2.01 -17.46
C GLY A 203 9.25 -1.65 -16.09
N VAL A 204 9.10 -0.34 -15.81
CA VAL A 204 8.48 0.19 -14.58
C VAL A 204 7.06 0.69 -14.82
N GLU A 205 6.61 0.78 -16.06
CA GLU A 205 5.27 1.28 -16.38
C GLU A 205 4.22 0.20 -16.18
N THR A 206 3.11 0.59 -15.55
CA THR A 206 1.94 -0.27 -15.34
C THR A 206 1.03 -0.22 -16.56
N VAL A 207 0.73 -1.39 -17.14
CA VAL A 207 -0.19 -1.54 -18.28
C VAL A 207 -1.40 -2.35 -17.81
N LEU A 208 -2.57 -1.72 -17.71
CA LEU A 208 -3.80 -2.40 -17.33
C LEU A 208 -4.17 -3.44 -18.39
N LYS A 209 -4.50 -4.66 -17.94
CA LYS A 209 -4.78 -5.80 -18.79
C LYS A 209 -5.64 -6.81 -18.03
N GLU A 210 -6.83 -7.14 -18.54
CA GLU A 210 -7.82 -8.02 -17.85
C GLU A 210 -7.26 -9.39 -17.46
N ASP A 211 -6.41 -9.98 -18.30
CA ASP A 211 -5.74 -11.26 -18.08
C ASP A 211 -4.32 -11.11 -17.51
N GLY A 212 -3.99 -9.93 -16.98
CA GLY A 212 -2.66 -9.62 -16.42
C GLY A 212 -2.34 -10.49 -15.21
N ARG A 213 -1.05 -10.80 -15.08
CA ARG A 213 -0.53 -11.62 -13.97
C ARG A 213 -0.54 -10.88 -12.64
N TYR A 214 -0.34 -9.56 -12.69
CA TYR A 214 -0.27 -8.68 -11.53
C TYR A 214 -1.57 -7.92 -11.34
N CYS A 215 -1.64 -7.19 -10.23
CA CYS A 215 -2.73 -6.27 -9.95
C CYS A 215 -2.19 -4.84 -9.77
N ALA A 216 -3.03 -3.86 -10.07
CA ALA A 216 -2.70 -2.44 -9.91
C ALA A 216 -3.88 -1.64 -9.40
N VAL A 217 -3.59 -0.52 -8.76
CA VAL A 217 -4.59 0.52 -8.52
C VAL A 217 -4.65 1.40 -9.78
N PRO A 218 -5.83 1.58 -10.41
CA PRO A 218 -5.91 2.23 -11.73
C PRO A 218 -5.62 3.74 -11.70
N ILE A 219 -5.56 4.33 -10.49
CA ILE A 219 -5.35 5.79 -10.31
C ILE A 219 -4.03 6.02 -9.59
N THR A 220 -3.07 6.61 -10.30
CA THR A 220 -1.82 7.15 -9.74
C THR A 220 -1.61 8.59 -10.20
N HIS A 221 -0.68 9.30 -9.58
CA HIS A 221 -0.36 10.69 -9.88
C HIS A 221 1.14 10.83 -10.12
N LYS A 222 1.52 11.32 -11.30
CA LYS A 222 2.91 11.72 -11.62
C LYS A 222 3.06 13.20 -11.33
N VAL A 223 3.88 13.54 -10.34
CA VAL A 223 4.07 14.92 -9.86
C VAL A 223 5.51 15.16 -9.46
N THR A 224 5.97 16.41 -9.62
CA THR A 224 7.32 16.79 -9.21
C THR A 224 7.40 17.13 -7.72
N LEU A 225 8.58 16.99 -7.12
CA LEU A 225 8.83 17.41 -5.75
C LEU A 225 8.52 18.89 -5.54
N GLY A 226 8.87 19.74 -6.52
CA GLY A 226 8.57 21.17 -6.49
C GLY A 226 7.07 21.47 -6.47
N GLU A 227 6.27 20.74 -7.24
CA GLU A 227 4.81 20.89 -7.23
C GLU A 227 4.21 20.51 -5.88
N ILE A 228 4.67 19.41 -5.27
CA ILE A 228 4.22 19.00 -3.94
C ILE A 228 4.47 20.10 -2.92
N VAL A 229 5.70 20.64 -2.88
CA VAL A 229 6.06 21.71 -1.94
C VAL A 229 5.23 22.96 -2.17
N ARG A 230 5.13 23.42 -3.42
CA ARG A 230 4.32 24.60 -3.79
C ARG A 230 2.86 24.48 -3.32
N LEU A 231 2.24 23.32 -3.50
CA LEU A 231 0.87 23.08 -3.04
C LEU A 231 0.79 23.12 -1.50
N LEU A 232 1.71 22.45 -0.80
CA LEU A 232 1.70 22.41 0.67
C LEU A 232 1.93 23.81 1.29
N GLU A 233 2.83 24.60 0.73
CA GLU A 233 3.04 25.99 1.15
C GLU A 233 1.78 26.83 0.93
N GLY A 234 1.09 26.64 -0.21
CA GLY A 234 -0.19 27.28 -0.47
C GLY A 234 -1.26 26.90 0.56
N PHE A 235 -1.33 25.63 0.95
CA PHE A 235 -2.28 25.16 1.97
C PHE A 235 -1.93 25.74 3.35
N LYS A 236 -0.65 25.77 3.73
CA LYS A 236 -0.18 26.36 5.01
C LYS A 236 -0.52 27.84 5.09
N ASN A 237 -0.38 28.57 3.99
CA ASN A 237 -0.61 30.02 3.94
C ASN A 237 -2.09 30.41 3.83
N GLN A 238 -3.01 29.47 3.64
CA GLN A 238 -4.44 29.75 3.49
C GLN A 238 -5.04 30.63 4.60
N PRO A 239 -4.75 30.41 5.90
CA PRO A 239 -5.32 31.24 6.97
C PRO A 239 -4.89 32.72 6.87
N SER A 240 -3.71 32.99 6.32
CA SER A 240 -3.16 34.35 6.17
C SER A 240 -3.60 35.01 4.85
N SER A 241 -3.64 34.24 3.77
CA SER A 241 -4.00 34.72 2.43
C SER A 241 -5.50 34.85 2.22
N LEU A 242 -6.32 34.07 2.99
CA LEU A 242 -7.76 33.90 2.83
C LEU A 242 -8.15 33.38 1.44
N ILE A 243 -7.20 32.81 0.68
CA ILE A 243 -7.44 32.21 -0.63
C ILE A 243 -7.74 30.71 -0.44
N VAL A 244 -8.91 30.30 -0.88
CA VAL A 244 -9.27 28.87 -0.89
C VAL A 244 -8.46 28.17 -1.99
N PRO A 245 -7.71 27.09 -1.67
CA PRO A 245 -6.93 26.39 -2.68
C PRO A 245 -7.83 25.70 -3.70
N GLU A 246 -7.38 25.67 -4.96
CA GLU A 246 -8.03 24.88 -5.99
C GLU A 246 -7.78 23.39 -5.75
N ILE A 247 -8.81 22.69 -5.29
CA ILE A 247 -8.79 21.26 -4.98
C ILE A 247 -9.91 20.52 -5.74
N PRO A 248 -9.85 20.42 -7.08
CA PRO A 248 -10.86 19.73 -7.85
C PRO A 248 -11.12 18.30 -7.36
N TYR A 249 -12.35 17.83 -7.56
CA TYR A 249 -12.71 16.48 -7.17
C TYR A 249 -11.73 15.44 -7.76
N ASN A 250 -11.31 14.50 -6.93
CA ASN A 250 -10.38 13.42 -7.27
C ASN A 250 -8.98 13.86 -7.79
N SER A 251 -8.63 15.15 -7.67
CA SER A 251 -7.32 15.65 -8.07
C SER A 251 -6.24 15.28 -7.05
N PHE A 252 -4.98 15.27 -7.50
CA PHE A 252 -3.83 15.15 -6.62
C PHE A 252 -3.84 16.24 -5.53
N ALA A 253 -4.13 17.49 -5.89
CA ALA A 253 -4.18 18.60 -4.95
C ALA A 253 -5.18 18.36 -3.82
N LYS A 254 -6.38 17.81 -4.10
CA LYS A 254 -7.37 17.46 -3.07
C LYS A 254 -6.88 16.35 -2.15
N LYS A 255 -6.29 15.30 -2.71
CA LYS A 255 -5.74 14.17 -1.95
C LYS A 255 -4.56 14.61 -1.07
N LEU A 256 -3.69 15.47 -1.61
CA LEU A 256 -2.59 16.07 -0.87
C LEU A 256 -3.10 16.99 0.25
N TYR A 257 -4.12 17.82 -0.01
CA TYR A 257 -4.74 18.66 1.00
C TYR A 257 -5.31 17.83 2.16
N SER A 258 -6.07 16.78 1.85
CA SER A 258 -6.59 15.85 2.87
C SER A 258 -5.47 15.19 3.68
N THR A 259 -4.37 14.84 3.00
CA THR A 259 -3.17 14.31 3.68
C THR A 259 -2.56 15.36 4.60
N PHE A 260 -2.36 16.59 4.12
CA PHE A 260 -1.78 17.68 4.92
C PHE A 260 -2.59 17.97 6.18
N LEU A 261 -3.93 18.01 6.08
CA LEU A 261 -4.81 18.21 7.24
C LEU A 261 -4.64 17.13 8.32
N SER A 262 -4.18 15.94 7.97
CA SER A 262 -3.94 14.87 8.95
C SER A 262 -2.64 15.05 9.76
N TYR A 263 -1.82 16.05 9.43
CA TYR A 263 -0.60 16.43 10.13
C TYR A 263 -0.74 17.71 10.95
N LEU A 264 -1.86 18.44 10.81
CA LEU A 264 -2.20 19.59 11.65
C LEU A 264 -2.82 19.13 12.99
#